data_7686a5c52c420a8ba0dfbcffbee183c0
#
_entry.id   7686a5c52c420a8ba0dfbcffbee183c0
#
_cell.length_a   1.000
_cell.length_b   1.000
_cell.length_c   1.000
_cell.angle_alpha   90.00
_cell.angle_beta   90.00
_cell.angle_gamma   90.00
#
_symmetry.space_group_name_H-M   'P 1'
#
loop_
_entity.id
_entity.type
_entity.pdbx_description
1 polymer ?
#
loop_
_entity_poly.entity_id
_entity_poly.type
_entity_poly.pdbx_seq_one_letter_code
_entity_poly.pdbx_strand_id
1 'polypeptide(L)' 'MTNNKELTTKQQSFLDSLVTCNGDTKLAGEMAGYSPSSVNSVVKSLKTEILDLAT' A
#
# COMPACT_ATOMS: atom_id res chain seq x y z
N MET A 1 -1.03 -8.41 18.33
CA MET A 1 -1.29 -8.44 17.73
C MET A 1 -1.64 -8.58 16.97
N THR A 2 -1.67 -8.77 16.89
CA THR A 2 -1.82 -8.97 16.05
C THR A 2 -2.48 -8.61 15.15
N ASN A 3 -2.31 -8.52 14.40
CA ASN A 3 -2.89 -8.14 13.45
C ASN A 3 -3.59 -9.07 12.76
N ASN A 4 -4.69 -8.94 12.51
CA ASN A 4 -5.43 -9.84 11.89
C ASN A 4 -5.28 -9.88 10.49
N LYS A 5 -4.77 -8.93 9.80
CA LYS A 5 -4.59 -8.98 8.43
C LYS A 5 -3.25 -9.35 8.16
N GLU A 6 -3.05 -10.36 7.37
CA GLU A 6 -1.76 -10.80 7.07
C GLU A 6 -1.34 -10.15 5.80
N LEU A 7 -0.70 -9.03 5.87
CA LEU A 7 -0.17 -8.36 4.71
C LEU A 7 1.12 -9.03 4.28
N THR A 8 1.29 -9.17 2.98
CA THR A 8 2.56 -9.67 2.46
C THR A 8 3.62 -8.60 2.69
N THR A 9 4.88 -9.00 2.60
CA THR A 9 5.99 -8.05 2.73
C THR A 9 5.85 -6.93 1.70
N LYS A 10 5.44 -7.29 0.49
CA LYS A 10 5.29 -6.32 -0.57
C LYS A 10 4.17 -5.34 -0.28
N GLN A 11 3.06 -5.83 0.26
CA GLN A 11 1.94 -4.96 0.63
C GLN A 11 2.34 -4.02 1.76
N GLN A 12 3.09 -4.52 2.72
CA GLN A 12 3.56 -3.70 3.82
C GLN A 12 4.50 -2.61 3.29
N SER A 13 5.37 -2.97 2.35
CA SER A 13 6.28 -2.01 1.74
C SER A 13 5.50 -0.94 0.99
N PHE A 14 4.41 -1.33 0.34
CA PHE A 14 3.58 -0.38 -0.38
C PHE A 14 2.99 0.65 0.59
N LEU A 15 2.45 0.17 1.71
CA LEU A 15 1.85 1.08 2.69
C LEU A 15 2.90 2.01 3.31
N ASP A 16 4.07 1.49 3.61
CA ASP A 16 5.15 2.30 4.15
C ASP A 16 5.58 3.36 3.14
N SER A 17 5.70 2.96 1.87
CA SER A 17 6.09 3.89 0.82
C SER A 17 5.01 4.94 0.59
N LEU A 18 3.75 4.55 0.76
CA LEU A 18 2.65 5.48 0.58
C LEU A 18 2.75 6.64 1.57
N VAL A 19 3.11 6.34 2.81
CA VAL A 19 3.31 7.39 3.81
C VAL A 19 4.46 8.29 3.40
N THR A 20 5.56 7.69 2.97
CA THR A 20 6.74 8.44 2.55
C THR A 20 6.45 9.34 1.36
N CYS A 21 5.57 8.87 0.46
CA CYS A 21 5.26 9.61 -0.76
C CYS A 21 4.04 10.51 -0.61
N ASN A 22 3.59 10.73 0.62
CA ASN A 22 2.45 11.61 0.87
C ASN A 22 1.19 11.18 0.15
N GLY A 23 0.97 9.88 0.07
CA GLY A 23 -0.25 9.34 -0.52
C GLY A 23 -0.19 9.13 -2.02
N ASP A 24 0.99 9.27 -2.64
CA ASP A 24 1.12 9.05 -4.06
C ASP A 24 1.17 7.55 -4.33
N THR A 25 0.04 6.96 -4.69
CA THR A 25 -0.04 5.52 -4.86
C THR A 25 0.81 5.01 -6.00
N LYS A 26 0.94 5.80 -7.06
CA LYS A 26 1.71 5.37 -8.20
C LYS A 26 3.19 5.23 -7.85
N LEU A 27 3.73 6.24 -7.18
CA LEU A 27 5.12 6.22 -6.78
C LEU A 27 5.36 5.16 -5.72
N ALA A 28 4.43 5.04 -4.77
CA ALA A 28 4.54 4.03 -3.74
C ALA A 28 4.55 2.63 -4.34
N GLY A 29 3.74 2.40 -5.36
CA GLY A 29 3.71 1.12 -6.04
C GLY A 29 5.04 0.80 -6.70
N GLU A 30 5.65 1.78 -7.34
CA GLU A 30 6.95 1.58 -7.95
C GLU A 30 8.00 1.24 -6.91
N MET A 31 7.98 1.95 -5.79
CA MET A 31 8.96 1.72 -4.74
C MET A 31 8.79 0.34 -4.10
N ALA A 32 7.56 -0.14 -4.07
CA ALA A 32 7.29 -1.47 -3.51
C ALA A 32 7.51 -2.59 -4.51
N GLY A 33 7.74 -2.26 -5.78
CA GLY A 33 7.97 -3.30 -6.77
C GLY A 33 6.74 -3.75 -7.54
N TYR A 34 5.65 -2.99 -7.49
CA TYR A 34 4.47 -3.31 -8.25
C TYR A 34 4.54 -2.65 -9.63
N SER A 35 3.95 -3.31 -10.62
CA SER A 35 3.84 -2.68 -11.93
C SER A 35 2.71 -1.65 -11.89
N PRO A 36 2.72 -0.67 -12.80
CA PRO A 36 1.67 0.34 -12.80
C PRO A 36 0.26 -0.21 -12.91
N SER A 37 0.09 -1.30 -13.65
CA SER A 37 -1.23 -1.88 -13.78
C SER A 37 -1.63 -2.64 -12.52
N SER A 38 -0.68 -3.13 -11.75
CA SER A 38 -0.98 -3.83 -10.51
C SER A 38 -1.33 -2.88 -9.38
N VAL A 39 -0.87 -1.64 -9.45
CA VAL A 39 -1.09 -0.66 -8.38
C VAL A 39 -2.57 -0.46 -8.14
N ASN A 40 -3.37 -0.38 -9.19
CA ASN A 40 -4.80 -0.19 -9.03
C ASN A 40 -5.44 -1.33 -8.23
N SER A 41 -5.04 -2.56 -8.51
CA SER A 41 -5.55 -3.71 -7.78
C SER A 41 -5.11 -3.68 -6.33
N VAL A 42 -3.86 -3.31 -6.09
CA VAL A 42 -3.34 -3.22 -4.74
C VAL A 42 -4.07 -2.16 -3.94
N VAL A 43 -4.33 -1.01 -4.55
CA VAL A 43 -5.03 0.07 -3.88
C VAL A 43 -6.43 -0.39 -3.50
N LYS A 44 -7.11 -1.10 -4.39
CA LYS A 44 -8.44 -1.59 -4.07
C LYS A 44 -8.40 -2.61 -2.94
N SER A 45 -7.41 -3.50 -2.96
CA SER A 45 -7.30 -4.51 -1.93
C SER A 45 -6.95 -3.92 -0.58
N LEU A 46 -6.16 -2.86 -0.57
CA LEU A 46 -5.69 -2.27 0.67
C LEU A 46 -6.45 -0.99 1.02
N LYS A 47 -7.63 -0.81 0.45
CA LYS A 47 -8.36 0.44 0.61
C LYS A 47 -8.60 0.78 2.08
N THR A 48 -8.98 -0.20 2.88
CA THR A 48 -9.24 0.03 4.30
C THR A 48 -7.97 0.48 5.02
N GLU A 49 -6.87 -0.19 4.74
CA GLU A 49 -5.59 0.16 5.36
C GLU A 49 -5.13 1.56 4.95
N ILE A 50 -5.35 1.91 3.69
CA ILE A 50 -4.96 3.22 3.21
C ILE A 50 -5.81 4.30 3.87
N LEU A 51 -7.09 4.06 4.03
CA LEU A 51 -7.97 5.01 4.71
C LEU A 51 -7.57 5.19 6.16
N ASP A 52 -7.14 4.12 6.81
CA ASP A 52 -6.66 4.20 8.18
C ASP A 52 -5.43 5.08 8.27
N LEU A 53 -4.53 4.97 7.31
CA LEU A 53 -3.34 5.82 7.31
C LEU A 53 -3.71 7.29 7.14
N ALA A 54 -4.76 7.56 6.39
CA ALA A 54 -5.17 8.92 6.11
C ALA A 54 -5.90 9.56 7.28
N THR A 55 -6.39 8.75 8.20
CA THR A 55 -7.06 9.30 9.35
C THR A 55 -6.09 9.50 10.48
#